data_23d5b4219acb0f9a65a9748dd53e4447
#
_entry.id   23d5b4219acb0f9a65a9748dd53e4447
#
_cell.length_a   1.000
_cell.length_b   1.000
_cell.length_c   1.000
_cell.angle_alpha   90.00
_cell.angle_beta   90.00
_cell.angle_gamma   90.00
#
_symmetry.space_group_name_H-M   'P 1'
#
loop_
_entity.id
_entity.type
_entity.pdbx_description
1 polymer ?
#
loop_
_entity_poly.entity_id
_entity_poly.type
_entity_poly.pdbx_seq_one_letter_code
_entity_poly.pdbx_strand_id
1 'polypeptide(L)'
;MIIKLAQRVFLLVAILSVLAKGQGKNNSPYNISRNLDIKIAGISGGLLLGSMLMDYTPMDLSEIAGLKPSDVPDYDSRAIDNWNVGSIKMSDLLLFSSIAVPGLLMFDQEIRSDYRNFSLVWAQSLFLTLGFTNFTKVLVGRPRPYLYADNASDNYKLKKDNRKSFFSGHTSISAVSWFLMASMYEDYRPGSNISPYLWASAFLVPAYTAYCRYDAGKHFLSDVVAGYLVGSAIGVLVPKWYTKNNNKLNLSFILQPTGKIKTRLAYEF
;
A
#
# COMPACT_ATOMS: atom_id res chain seq x y z
N MET A 1 -15.06 11.49 -2.32
CA MET A 1 -16.10 10.50 -2.70
C MET A 1 -15.49 9.18 -3.14
N ILE A 2 -14.53 9.17 -4.06
CA ILE A 2 -13.90 7.97 -4.63
C ILE A 2 -13.16 7.11 -3.57
N ILE A 3 -12.41 7.73 -2.65
CA ILE A 3 -11.70 7.02 -1.57
C ILE A 3 -12.68 6.29 -0.64
N LYS A 4 -13.81 6.90 -0.30
CA LYS A 4 -14.86 6.26 0.52
C LYS A 4 -15.54 5.11 -0.21
N LEU A 5 -15.69 5.21 -1.53
CA LEU A 5 -16.26 4.13 -2.34
C LEU A 5 -15.27 2.96 -2.45
N ALA A 6 -13.99 3.24 -2.73
CA ALA A 6 -12.94 2.23 -2.74
C ALA A 6 -12.81 1.51 -1.38
N GLN A 7 -12.89 2.26 -0.27
CA GLN A 7 -12.90 1.69 1.08
C GLN A 7 -14.12 0.79 1.32
N ARG A 8 -15.33 1.17 0.84
CA ARG A 8 -16.56 0.37 0.99
C ARG A 8 -16.53 -0.89 0.14
N VAL A 9 -16.12 -0.78 -1.12
CA VAL A 9 -15.97 -1.95 -2.02
C VAL A 9 -14.93 -2.90 -1.45
N PHE A 10 -13.84 -2.36 -0.94
CA PHE A 10 -12.78 -3.14 -0.32
C PHE A 10 -13.22 -3.83 0.99
N LEU A 11 -13.95 -3.14 1.86
CA LEU A 11 -14.52 -3.72 3.07
C LEU A 11 -15.49 -4.87 2.73
N LEU A 12 -16.28 -4.71 1.68
CA LEU A 12 -17.19 -5.73 1.18
C LEU A 12 -16.43 -6.97 0.68
N VAL A 13 -15.37 -6.76 -0.10
CA VAL A 13 -14.51 -7.85 -0.61
C VAL A 13 -13.78 -8.56 0.53
N ALA A 14 -13.27 -7.82 1.52
CA ALA A 14 -12.61 -8.38 2.70
C ALA A 14 -13.59 -9.21 3.56
N ILE A 15 -14.80 -8.70 3.79
CA ILE A 15 -15.86 -9.40 4.54
C ILE A 15 -16.31 -10.67 3.77
N LEU A 16 -16.49 -10.57 2.45
CA LEU A 16 -16.86 -11.71 1.61
C LEU A 16 -15.75 -12.77 1.57
N SER A 17 -14.47 -12.37 1.61
CA SER A 17 -13.35 -13.31 1.65
C SER A 17 -13.27 -14.06 2.99
N VAL A 18 -13.53 -13.38 4.11
CA VAL A 18 -13.56 -14.00 5.46
C VAL A 18 -14.76 -14.94 5.63
N LEU A 19 -15.90 -14.62 5.00
CA LEU A 19 -17.13 -15.44 5.05
C LEU A 19 -17.09 -16.63 4.08
N ALA A 20 -16.22 -16.62 3.09
CA ALA A 20 -16.08 -17.71 2.13
C ALA A 20 -15.39 -18.92 2.74
N LYS A 21 -16.10 -19.72 3.52
CA LYS A 21 -15.69 -21.10 3.86
C LYS A 21 -15.57 -21.91 2.58
N GLY A 22 -14.35 -22.06 2.06
CA GLY A 22 -14.12 -22.85 0.86
C GLY A 22 -12.88 -23.70 1.00
N GLN A 23 -13.05 -25.00 0.77
CA GLN A 23 -11.90 -25.89 0.53
C GLN A 23 -11.22 -25.38 -0.76
N GLY A 24 -9.99 -24.85 -0.62
CA GLY A 24 -9.16 -24.54 -1.77
C GLY A 24 -8.89 -25.81 -2.58
N LYS A 25 -8.64 -25.65 -3.86
CA LYS A 25 -8.25 -26.76 -4.74
C LYS A 25 -7.00 -27.43 -4.18
N ASN A 26 -6.90 -28.79 -4.25
CA ASN A 26 -5.74 -29.56 -3.76
C ASN A 26 -4.40 -29.07 -4.32
N ASN A 27 -4.38 -28.39 -5.46
CA ASN A 27 -3.18 -27.89 -6.16
C ASN A 27 -2.92 -26.37 -5.95
N SER A 28 -3.64 -25.69 -5.05
CA SER A 28 -3.32 -24.29 -4.73
C SER A 28 -1.90 -24.17 -4.17
N PRO A 29 -1.07 -23.20 -4.58
CA PRO A 29 0.20 -22.92 -3.92
C PRO A 29 0.01 -22.36 -2.51
N TYR A 30 -1.21 -21.87 -2.19
CA TYR A 30 -1.52 -21.24 -0.91
C TYR A 30 -2.23 -22.17 0.06
N ASN A 31 -1.87 -22.04 1.32
CA ASN A 31 -2.55 -22.67 2.45
C ASN A 31 -3.20 -21.57 3.31
N ILE A 32 -4.50 -21.39 3.14
CA ILE A 32 -5.24 -20.37 3.87
C ILE A 32 -5.41 -20.81 5.33
N SER A 33 -4.74 -20.10 6.22
CA SER A 33 -4.79 -20.32 7.67
C SER A 33 -5.68 -19.28 8.32
N ARG A 34 -6.77 -19.75 8.97
CA ARG A 34 -7.69 -18.87 9.70
C ARG A 34 -6.97 -17.99 10.74
N ASN A 35 -5.94 -18.53 11.39
CA ASN A 35 -5.16 -17.78 12.37
C ASN A 35 -4.37 -16.63 11.71
N LEU A 36 -3.81 -16.87 10.54
CA LEU A 36 -3.09 -15.83 9.78
C LEU A 36 -4.05 -14.77 9.24
N ASP A 37 -5.21 -15.20 8.71
CA ASP A 37 -6.27 -14.29 8.24
C ASP A 37 -6.72 -13.34 9.33
N ILE A 38 -7.02 -13.87 10.53
CA ILE A 38 -7.44 -13.06 11.67
C ILE A 38 -6.34 -12.08 12.09
N LYS A 39 -5.07 -12.51 12.09
CA LYS A 39 -3.94 -11.65 12.44
C LYS A 39 -3.79 -10.49 11.44
N ILE A 40 -3.77 -10.77 10.13
CA ILE A 40 -3.60 -9.74 9.11
C ILE A 40 -4.82 -8.81 9.11
N ALA A 41 -6.04 -9.36 9.13
CA ALA A 41 -7.27 -8.57 9.19
C ALA A 41 -7.35 -7.72 10.48
N GLY A 42 -6.94 -8.28 11.61
CA GLY A 42 -6.90 -7.58 12.89
C GLY A 42 -5.89 -6.43 12.90
N ILE A 43 -4.68 -6.65 12.39
CA ILE A 43 -3.66 -5.60 12.25
C ILE A 43 -4.17 -4.51 11.30
N SER A 44 -4.65 -4.89 10.12
CA SER A 44 -5.15 -3.95 9.11
C SER A 44 -6.32 -3.12 9.62
N GLY A 45 -7.30 -3.80 10.24
CA GLY A 45 -8.47 -3.17 10.84
C GLY A 45 -8.11 -2.27 12.02
N GLY A 46 -7.21 -2.71 12.88
CA GLY A 46 -6.69 -1.94 14.01
C GLY A 46 -5.98 -0.65 13.58
N LEU A 47 -5.14 -0.74 12.54
CA LEU A 47 -4.47 0.43 11.95
C LEU A 47 -5.48 1.41 11.33
N LEU A 48 -6.48 0.91 10.60
CA LEU A 48 -7.53 1.76 10.02
C LEU A 48 -8.38 2.42 11.10
N LEU A 49 -8.84 1.68 12.10
CA LEU A 49 -9.60 2.22 13.22
C LEU A 49 -8.75 3.22 14.01
N GLY A 50 -7.49 2.90 14.30
CA GLY A 50 -6.56 3.82 14.94
C GLY A 50 -6.43 5.13 14.16
N SER A 51 -6.30 5.06 12.83
CA SER A 51 -6.24 6.26 11.98
C SER A 51 -7.52 7.10 11.99
N MET A 52 -8.68 6.50 12.28
CA MET A 52 -9.97 7.19 12.38
C MET A 52 -10.21 7.82 13.76
N LEU A 53 -9.65 7.19 14.81
CA LEU A 53 -9.78 7.65 16.20
C LEU A 53 -8.75 8.71 16.57
N MET A 54 -7.65 8.82 15.83
CA MET A 54 -6.66 9.87 16.03
C MET A 54 -7.24 11.22 15.60
N ASP A 55 -7.02 12.22 16.42
CA ASP A 55 -7.40 13.59 16.11
C ASP A 55 -6.56 14.11 14.93
N TYR A 56 -7.25 14.59 13.91
CA TYR A 56 -6.62 15.08 12.69
C TYR A 56 -7.29 16.39 12.25
N THR A 57 -6.54 17.49 12.34
CA THR A 57 -6.97 18.79 11.86
C THR A 57 -6.13 19.19 10.63
N PRO A 58 -6.76 19.46 9.47
CA PRO A 58 -6.06 20.06 8.33
C PRO A 58 -5.49 21.42 8.69
N MET A 59 -4.40 21.82 8.03
CA MET A 59 -3.85 23.16 8.17
C MET A 59 -4.79 24.20 7.58
N ASP A 60 -4.94 25.32 8.28
CA ASP A 60 -5.57 26.53 7.79
C ASP A 60 -4.56 27.46 7.08
N LEU A 61 -5.04 28.60 6.53
CA LEU A 61 -4.16 29.55 5.82
C LEU A 61 -3.12 30.19 6.73
N SER A 62 -3.41 30.39 8.00
CA SER A 62 -2.47 31.01 8.96
C SER A 62 -1.32 30.06 9.29
N GLU A 63 -1.63 28.79 9.49
CA GLU A 63 -0.61 27.73 9.69
C GLU A 63 0.24 27.53 8.43
N ILE A 64 -0.38 27.55 7.23
CA ILE A 64 0.32 27.42 5.95
C ILE A 64 1.26 28.60 5.72
N ALA A 65 0.85 29.83 6.04
CA ALA A 65 1.70 31.02 5.93
C ALA A 65 2.93 30.99 6.86
N GLY A 66 2.87 30.20 7.91
CA GLY A 66 4.00 29.98 8.83
C GLY A 66 5.04 28.95 8.35
N LEU A 67 4.74 28.18 7.30
CA LEU A 67 5.66 27.17 6.76
C LEU A 67 6.88 27.83 6.07
N LYS A 68 8.05 27.32 6.36
CA LYS A 68 9.30 27.81 5.76
C LYS A 68 9.93 26.71 4.91
N PRO A 69 10.32 26.97 3.64
CA PRO A 69 11.08 26.02 2.83
C PRO A 69 12.35 25.50 3.50
N SER A 70 12.98 26.32 4.36
CA SER A 70 14.16 25.94 5.16
C SER A 70 13.92 24.82 6.17
N ASP A 71 12.67 24.53 6.52
CA ASP A 71 12.31 23.46 7.45
C ASP A 71 12.28 22.09 6.77
N VAL A 72 12.37 22.08 5.43
CA VAL A 72 12.38 20.87 4.62
C VAL A 72 13.82 20.40 4.37
N PRO A 73 14.15 19.13 4.65
CA PRO A 73 15.48 18.59 4.39
C PRO A 73 15.92 18.75 2.93
N ASP A 74 17.20 18.96 2.68
CA ASP A 74 17.76 19.23 1.33
C ASP A 74 17.37 18.19 0.29
N TYR A 75 17.37 16.90 0.66
CA TYR A 75 16.99 15.81 -0.25
C TYR A 75 15.50 15.82 -0.66
N ASP A 76 14.65 16.55 0.07
CA ASP A 76 13.23 16.71 -0.21
C ASP A 76 12.88 18.11 -0.76
N SER A 77 13.77 19.10 -0.59
CA SER A 77 13.50 20.52 -0.88
C SER A 77 13.06 20.77 -2.33
N ARG A 78 13.62 20.05 -3.31
CA ARG A 78 13.26 20.19 -4.73
C ARG A 78 11.79 19.90 -5.04
N ALA A 79 11.10 19.16 -4.18
CA ALA A 79 9.68 18.84 -4.37
C ALA A 79 8.77 20.07 -4.17
N ILE A 80 9.25 21.12 -3.50
CA ILE A 80 8.48 22.34 -3.17
C ILE A 80 8.09 23.08 -4.46
N ASP A 81 9.00 23.16 -5.42
CA ASP A 81 8.81 23.90 -6.67
C ASP A 81 8.00 23.12 -7.71
N ASN A 82 7.74 21.84 -7.45
CA ASN A 82 7.01 20.99 -8.37
C ASN A 82 5.50 21.26 -8.33
N TRP A 83 4.92 21.46 -9.52
CA TRP A 83 3.47 21.54 -9.70
C TRP A 83 3.08 21.17 -11.12
N ASN A 84 2.68 19.91 -11.32
CA ASN A 84 2.30 19.40 -12.64
C ASN A 84 0.92 18.71 -12.58
N VAL A 85 -0.08 19.36 -13.20
CA VAL A 85 -1.47 18.87 -13.24
C VAL A 85 -1.56 17.58 -14.11
N GLY A 86 -0.74 17.45 -15.14
CA GLY A 86 -0.67 16.25 -15.97
C GLY A 86 -0.25 15.03 -15.13
N SER A 87 0.79 15.20 -14.31
CA SER A 87 1.28 14.17 -13.39
C SER A 87 0.29 13.83 -12.28
N ILE A 88 -0.54 14.79 -11.83
CA ILE A 88 -1.66 14.48 -10.93
C ILE A 88 -2.60 13.48 -11.59
N LYS A 89 -3.09 13.79 -12.80
CA LYS A 89 -4.04 12.93 -13.54
C LYS A 89 -3.44 11.57 -13.88
N MET A 90 -2.16 11.55 -14.32
CA MET A 90 -1.45 10.33 -14.64
C MET A 90 -1.30 9.42 -13.41
N SER A 91 -0.90 9.97 -12.26
CA SER A 91 -0.78 9.17 -11.04
C SER A 91 -2.12 8.64 -10.52
N ASP A 92 -3.22 9.35 -10.74
CA ASP A 92 -4.55 8.85 -10.41
C ASP A 92 -4.95 7.69 -11.35
N LEU A 93 -4.68 7.79 -12.66
CA LEU A 93 -4.89 6.70 -13.61
C LEU A 93 -4.05 5.47 -13.24
N LEU A 94 -2.75 5.67 -12.94
CA LEU A 94 -1.85 4.58 -12.54
C LEU A 94 -2.31 3.91 -11.24
N LEU A 95 -2.83 4.67 -10.27
CA LEU A 95 -3.39 4.12 -9.04
C LEU A 95 -4.56 3.17 -9.34
N PHE A 96 -5.56 3.64 -10.08
CA PHE A 96 -6.77 2.84 -10.34
C PHE A 96 -6.47 1.62 -11.22
N SER A 97 -5.64 1.77 -12.25
CA SER A 97 -5.21 0.64 -13.07
C SER A 97 -4.40 -0.38 -12.26
N SER A 98 -3.51 0.07 -11.37
CA SER A 98 -2.72 -0.81 -10.51
C SER A 98 -3.59 -1.64 -9.56
N ILE A 99 -4.66 -1.06 -8.99
CA ILE A 99 -5.58 -1.82 -8.13
C ILE A 99 -6.22 -2.98 -8.92
N ALA A 100 -6.55 -2.79 -10.19
CA ALA A 100 -7.21 -3.79 -11.02
C ALA A 100 -6.24 -4.83 -11.61
N VAL A 101 -4.97 -4.50 -11.75
CA VAL A 101 -3.97 -5.29 -12.47
C VAL A 101 -3.84 -6.74 -12.00
N PRO A 102 -3.84 -7.08 -10.69
CA PRO A 102 -3.79 -8.47 -10.28
C PRO A 102 -4.99 -9.29 -10.79
N GLY A 103 -6.13 -8.64 -11.02
CA GLY A 103 -7.32 -9.29 -11.60
C GLY A 103 -7.09 -9.85 -13.00
N LEU A 104 -6.09 -9.36 -13.75
CA LEU A 104 -5.71 -9.91 -15.05
C LEU A 104 -5.23 -11.37 -14.95
N LEU A 105 -4.70 -11.78 -13.80
CA LEU A 105 -4.30 -13.16 -13.57
C LEU A 105 -5.47 -14.15 -13.61
N MET A 106 -6.71 -13.68 -13.46
CA MET A 106 -7.92 -14.49 -13.60
C MET A 106 -8.17 -15.00 -15.03
N PHE A 107 -7.46 -14.47 -16.03
CA PHE A 107 -7.48 -15.05 -17.38
C PHE A 107 -6.72 -16.39 -17.46
N ASP A 108 -5.78 -16.64 -16.53
CA ASP A 108 -5.17 -17.96 -16.38
C ASP A 108 -6.19 -18.95 -15.75
N GLN A 109 -6.36 -20.12 -16.38
CA GLN A 109 -7.36 -21.11 -15.94
C GLN A 109 -7.04 -21.69 -14.57
N GLU A 110 -5.76 -21.88 -14.23
CA GLU A 110 -5.35 -22.44 -12.95
C GLU A 110 -5.62 -21.45 -11.82
N ILE A 111 -5.19 -20.19 -11.99
CA ILE A 111 -5.43 -19.11 -11.02
C ILE A 111 -6.93 -18.86 -10.85
N ARG A 112 -7.69 -18.82 -11.95
CA ARG A 112 -9.13 -18.68 -11.91
C ARG A 112 -9.81 -19.83 -11.17
N SER A 113 -9.30 -21.05 -11.28
CA SER A 113 -9.87 -22.19 -10.55
C SER A 113 -9.64 -22.10 -9.03
N ASP A 114 -8.66 -21.30 -8.59
CA ASP A 114 -8.32 -21.02 -7.19
C ASP A 114 -8.66 -19.58 -6.77
N TYR A 115 -9.66 -18.97 -7.43
CA TYR A 115 -10.01 -17.54 -7.28
C TYR A 115 -10.22 -17.11 -5.84
N ARG A 116 -10.67 -18.01 -4.96
CA ARG A 116 -10.94 -17.70 -3.53
C ARG A 116 -9.64 -17.39 -2.79
N ASN A 117 -8.65 -18.29 -2.87
CA ASN A 117 -7.36 -18.09 -2.22
C ASN A 117 -6.64 -16.89 -2.82
N PHE A 118 -6.64 -16.78 -4.14
CA PHE A 118 -6.09 -15.64 -4.85
C PHE A 118 -6.71 -14.32 -4.37
N SER A 119 -8.04 -14.19 -4.39
CA SER A 119 -8.74 -12.97 -4.01
C SER A 119 -8.54 -12.61 -2.53
N LEU A 120 -8.45 -13.62 -1.65
CA LEU A 120 -8.20 -13.39 -0.23
C LEU A 120 -6.80 -12.81 -0.01
N VAL A 121 -5.77 -13.41 -0.59
CA VAL A 121 -4.38 -12.91 -0.45
C VAL A 121 -4.26 -11.50 -1.04
N TRP A 122 -4.87 -11.25 -2.19
CA TRP A 122 -4.92 -9.93 -2.81
C TRP A 122 -5.60 -8.90 -1.91
N ALA A 123 -6.81 -9.22 -1.42
CA ALA A 123 -7.57 -8.33 -0.55
C ALA A 123 -6.80 -8.01 0.75
N GLN A 124 -6.21 -9.02 1.40
CA GLN A 124 -5.41 -8.87 2.61
C GLN A 124 -4.19 -7.96 2.40
N SER A 125 -3.49 -8.10 1.27
CA SER A 125 -2.33 -7.27 0.93
C SER A 125 -2.71 -5.80 0.75
N LEU A 126 -3.81 -5.54 0.02
CA LEU A 126 -4.32 -4.17 -0.16
C LEU A 126 -4.80 -3.58 1.17
N PHE A 127 -5.53 -4.36 1.98
CA PHE A 127 -6.09 -3.90 3.24
C PHE A 127 -5.00 -3.54 4.24
N LEU A 128 -3.95 -4.35 4.31
CA LEU A 128 -2.77 -4.08 5.13
C LEU A 128 -2.06 -2.81 4.68
N THR A 129 -1.85 -2.64 3.37
CA THR A 129 -1.22 -1.43 2.81
C THR A 129 -2.04 -0.17 3.10
N LEU A 130 -3.37 -0.24 2.96
CA LEU A 130 -4.27 0.87 3.30
C LEU A 130 -4.21 1.22 4.78
N GLY A 131 -4.18 0.20 5.66
CA GLY A 131 -4.06 0.38 7.11
C GLY A 131 -2.77 1.12 7.47
N PHE A 132 -1.62 0.61 7.01
CA PHE A 132 -0.33 1.25 7.24
C PHE A 132 -0.28 2.68 6.67
N THR A 133 -0.75 2.87 5.43
CA THR A 133 -0.73 4.18 4.78
C THR A 133 -1.55 5.21 5.56
N ASN A 134 -2.80 4.88 5.92
CA ASN A 134 -3.67 5.85 6.58
C ASN A 134 -3.21 6.14 8.01
N PHE A 135 -2.81 5.11 8.76
CA PHE A 135 -2.30 5.27 10.12
C PHE A 135 -1.05 6.15 10.15
N THR A 136 -0.06 5.85 9.29
CA THR A 136 1.18 6.64 9.22
C THR A 136 0.91 8.09 8.79
N LYS A 137 -0.03 8.32 7.87
CA LYS A 137 -0.40 9.69 7.44
C LYS A 137 -0.95 10.53 8.58
N VAL A 138 -1.78 9.96 9.42
CA VAL A 138 -2.36 10.69 10.56
C VAL A 138 -1.33 10.84 11.68
N LEU A 139 -0.55 9.79 11.95
CA LEU A 139 0.49 9.80 12.97
C LEU A 139 1.59 10.84 12.71
N VAL A 140 2.06 10.92 11.46
CA VAL A 140 3.15 11.83 11.07
C VAL A 140 2.65 13.25 10.83
N GLY A 141 1.45 13.42 10.25
CA GLY A 141 0.85 14.72 10.00
C GLY A 141 1.71 15.66 9.14
N ARG A 142 2.51 15.12 8.21
CA ARG A 142 3.46 15.89 7.40
C ARG A 142 2.75 16.77 6.39
N PRO A 143 3.03 18.10 6.34
CA PRO A 143 2.55 19.00 5.30
C PRO A 143 3.03 18.54 3.92
N ARG A 144 2.23 18.83 2.88
CA ARG A 144 2.60 18.48 1.49
C ARG A 144 3.51 19.53 0.86
N PRO A 145 4.35 19.16 -0.15
CA PRO A 145 5.28 20.09 -0.80
C PRO A 145 4.62 21.36 -1.32
N TYR A 146 3.47 21.26 -1.98
CA TYR A 146 2.74 22.40 -2.57
C TYR A 146 2.25 23.43 -1.55
N LEU A 147 2.36 23.18 -0.24
CA LEU A 147 2.01 24.16 0.80
C LEU A 147 3.13 25.18 1.05
N TYR A 148 4.36 24.83 0.70
CA TYR A 148 5.55 25.66 0.94
C TYR A 148 5.82 26.68 -0.18
N ALA A 149 5.07 26.63 -1.29
CA ALA A 149 5.23 27.50 -2.45
C ALA A 149 3.89 28.10 -2.90
N ASP A 150 3.95 29.14 -3.75
CA ASP A 150 2.76 29.84 -4.26
C ASP A 150 2.24 29.29 -5.59
N ASN A 151 2.70 28.13 -6.02
CA ASN A 151 2.33 27.49 -7.27
C ASN A 151 0.96 26.79 -7.25
N ALA A 152 0.36 26.58 -6.09
CA ALA A 152 -0.97 26.00 -5.92
C ALA A 152 -1.98 27.05 -5.43
N SER A 153 -3.23 27.01 -5.95
CA SER A 153 -4.30 27.90 -5.49
C SER A 153 -4.70 27.60 -4.04
N ASP A 154 -5.25 28.61 -3.33
CA ASP A 154 -5.70 28.48 -1.93
C ASP A 154 -6.77 27.39 -1.77
N ASN A 155 -7.70 27.26 -2.71
CA ASN A 155 -8.69 26.18 -2.72
C ASN A 155 -8.03 24.79 -2.77
N TYR A 156 -6.83 24.72 -3.33
CA TYR A 156 -6.07 23.49 -3.37
C TYR A 156 -5.28 23.25 -2.08
N LYS A 157 -4.68 24.32 -1.53
CA LYS A 157 -3.94 24.31 -0.25
C LYS A 157 -4.84 23.92 0.92
N LEU A 158 -6.11 24.34 0.91
CA LEU A 158 -7.10 24.05 1.97
C LEU A 158 -7.77 22.66 1.87
N LYS A 159 -7.28 21.75 1.02
CA LYS A 159 -7.82 20.39 0.98
C LYS A 159 -7.60 19.65 2.29
N LYS A 160 -8.60 18.82 2.66
CA LYS A 160 -8.59 18.04 3.92
C LYS A 160 -7.39 17.10 4.12
N ASP A 161 -6.59 16.85 3.09
CA ASP A 161 -5.43 15.97 3.13
C ASP A 161 -4.08 16.72 3.03
N ASN A 162 -4.08 18.02 3.30
CA ASN A 162 -2.91 18.89 3.16
C ASN A 162 -1.75 18.53 4.12
N ARG A 163 -2.02 17.90 5.27
CA ARG A 163 -1.03 17.35 6.22
C ARG A 163 -0.84 15.85 6.10
N LYS A 164 -1.23 15.20 4.98
CA LYS A 164 -1.13 13.75 4.78
C LYS A 164 -0.11 13.38 3.70
N SER A 165 1.13 13.95 3.82
CA SER A 165 2.18 13.68 2.86
C SER A 165 2.81 12.30 3.07
N PHE A 166 3.29 11.99 4.27
CA PHE A 166 4.09 10.79 4.53
C PHE A 166 3.22 9.59 4.93
N PHE A 167 3.42 8.45 4.30
CA PHE A 167 4.07 8.19 3.02
C PHE A 167 3.06 8.19 1.86
N SER A 168 3.56 8.14 0.60
CA SER A 168 2.70 8.21 -0.59
C SER A 168 1.79 7.00 -0.74
N GLY A 169 0.46 7.22 -0.63
CA GLY A 169 -0.54 6.17 -0.81
C GLY A 169 -0.67 5.68 -2.25
N HIS A 170 -0.53 6.58 -3.25
CA HIS A 170 -0.55 6.19 -4.67
C HIS A 170 0.60 5.25 -4.98
N THR A 171 1.79 5.59 -4.50
CA THR A 171 2.98 4.78 -4.72
C THR A 171 2.89 3.43 -4.00
N SER A 172 2.46 3.41 -2.73
CA SER A 172 2.38 2.16 -1.97
C SER A 172 1.31 1.20 -2.51
N ILE A 173 0.15 1.72 -2.95
CA ILE A 173 -0.90 0.89 -3.54
C ILE A 173 -0.49 0.38 -4.93
N SER A 174 0.16 1.21 -5.75
CA SER A 174 0.71 0.76 -7.02
C SER A 174 1.76 -0.33 -6.79
N ALA A 175 2.69 -0.12 -5.86
CA ALA A 175 3.75 -1.08 -5.57
C ALA A 175 3.18 -2.42 -5.04
N VAL A 176 2.29 -2.39 -4.05
CA VAL A 176 1.72 -3.65 -3.54
C VAL A 176 1.02 -4.43 -4.64
N SER A 177 0.27 -3.77 -5.52
CA SER A 177 -0.50 -4.43 -6.56
C SER A 177 0.38 -5.11 -7.61
N TRP A 178 1.41 -4.42 -8.10
CA TRP A 178 2.31 -4.96 -9.12
C TRP A 178 3.26 -6.02 -8.57
N PHE A 179 3.83 -5.81 -7.38
CA PHE A 179 4.69 -6.82 -6.74
C PHE A 179 3.89 -8.06 -6.33
N LEU A 180 2.67 -7.90 -5.85
CA LEU A 180 1.77 -9.00 -5.56
C LEU A 180 1.43 -9.79 -6.83
N MET A 181 1.09 -9.11 -7.93
CA MET A 181 0.81 -9.75 -9.21
C MET A 181 1.99 -10.61 -9.68
N ALA A 182 3.21 -10.05 -9.66
CA ALA A 182 4.42 -10.78 -10.07
C ALA A 182 4.71 -11.98 -9.16
N SER A 183 4.64 -11.77 -7.82
CA SER A 183 4.87 -12.82 -6.84
C SER A 183 3.85 -13.95 -6.94
N MET A 184 2.56 -13.62 -7.01
CA MET A 184 1.51 -14.64 -7.11
C MET A 184 1.58 -15.40 -8.43
N TYR A 185 1.85 -14.71 -9.54
CA TYR A 185 2.01 -15.39 -10.84
C TYR A 185 3.16 -16.41 -10.79
N GLU A 186 4.29 -16.04 -10.20
CA GLU A 186 5.44 -16.95 -10.05
C GLU A 186 5.11 -18.15 -9.17
N ASP A 187 4.34 -17.97 -8.09
CA ASP A 187 3.89 -19.05 -7.22
C ASP A 187 2.97 -20.06 -7.95
N TYR A 188 2.10 -19.59 -8.86
CA TYR A 188 1.24 -20.48 -9.68
C TYR A 188 1.96 -21.04 -10.92
N ARG A 189 2.93 -20.32 -11.47
CA ARG A 189 3.62 -20.63 -12.74
C ARG A 189 5.14 -20.55 -12.58
N PRO A 190 5.74 -21.41 -11.72
CA PRO A 190 7.17 -21.36 -11.50
C PRO A 190 7.93 -21.65 -12.81
N GLY A 191 8.96 -20.85 -13.09
CA GLY A 191 9.76 -20.96 -14.30
C GLY A 191 9.10 -20.46 -15.59
N SER A 192 8.00 -19.75 -15.50
CA SER A 192 7.34 -19.15 -16.67
C SER A 192 8.20 -18.06 -17.32
N ASN A 193 8.28 -18.08 -18.65
CA ASN A 193 8.93 -17.02 -19.44
C ASN A 193 8.27 -15.65 -19.32
N ILE A 194 7.05 -15.55 -18.74
CA ILE A 194 6.32 -14.30 -18.49
C ILE A 194 6.78 -13.65 -17.17
N SER A 195 7.22 -14.44 -16.18
CA SER A 195 7.63 -13.93 -14.85
C SER A 195 8.60 -12.77 -14.91
N PRO A 196 9.69 -12.77 -15.72
CA PRO A 196 10.62 -11.65 -15.79
C PRO A 196 9.97 -10.32 -16.22
N TYR A 197 8.99 -10.38 -17.13
CA TYR A 197 8.27 -9.19 -17.60
C TYR A 197 7.32 -8.64 -16.52
N LEU A 198 6.68 -9.52 -15.75
CA LEU A 198 5.85 -9.10 -14.63
C LEU A 198 6.68 -8.46 -13.52
N TRP A 199 7.85 -9.02 -13.20
CA TRP A 199 8.79 -8.42 -12.27
C TRP A 199 9.31 -7.08 -12.75
N ALA A 200 9.70 -6.98 -14.04
CA ALA A 200 10.12 -5.70 -14.62
C ALA A 200 9.01 -4.64 -14.49
N SER A 201 7.75 -5.01 -14.80
CA SER A 201 6.60 -4.12 -14.63
C SER A 201 6.36 -3.75 -13.15
N ALA A 202 6.57 -4.69 -12.23
CA ALA A 202 6.45 -4.46 -10.79
C ALA A 202 7.47 -3.43 -10.27
N PHE A 203 8.66 -3.37 -10.87
CA PHE A 203 9.64 -2.32 -10.57
C PHE A 203 9.32 -0.99 -11.26
N LEU A 204 8.96 -1.00 -12.54
CA LEU A 204 8.87 0.22 -13.35
C LEU A 204 7.58 1.01 -13.11
N VAL A 205 6.41 0.35 -13.05
CA VAL A 205 5.13 1.06 -12.96
C VAL A 205 4.96 1.81 -11.64
N PRO A 206 5.24 1.21 -10.46
CA PRO A 206 5.21 1.96 -9.21
C PRO A 206 6.29 3.05 -9.12
N ALA A 207 7.46 2.86 -9.74
CA ALA A 207 8.49 3.89 -9.81
C ALA A 207 8.01 5.09 -10.64
N TYR A 208 7.34 4.85 -11.77
CA TYR A 208 6.73 5.92 -12.55
C TYR A 208 5.57 6.59 -11.80
N THR A 209 4.77 5.83 -11.05
CA THR A 209 3.75 6.40 -10.15
C THR A 209 4.39 7.31 -9.10
N ALA A 210 5.51 6.88 -8.50
CA ALA A 210 6.29 7.66 -7.54
C ALA A 210 6.80 8.98 -8.16
N TYR A 211 7.38 8.89 -9.36
CA TYR A 211 7.82 10.05 -10.11
C TYR A 211 6.67 11.04 -10.36
N CYS A 212 5.53 10.57 -10.86
CA CYS A 212 4.36 11.43 -11.08
C CYS A 212 3.86 12.11 -9.79
N ARG A 213 3.93 11.43 -8.64
CA ARG A 213 3.53 12.04 -7.35
C ARG A 213 4.52 13.10 -6.86
N TYR A 214 5.80 12.89 -7.13
CA TYR A 214 6.87 13.85 -6.86
C TYR A 214 6.75 15.06 -7.79
N ASP A 215 6.67 14.86 -9.09
CA ASP A 215 6.55 15.89 -10.12
C ASP A 215 5.24 16.73 -9.99
N ALA A 216 4.18 16.11 -9.47
CA ALA A 216 2.93 16.77 -9.12
C ALA A 216 3.02 17.68 -7.88
N GLY A 217 4.16 17.75 -7.17
CA GLY A 217 4.27 18.47 -5.90
C GLY A 217 3.41 17.90 -4.76
N LYS A 218 2.92 16.66 -4.91
CA LYS A 218 2.02 16.03 -3.93
C LYS A 218 2.75 15.34 -2.79
N HIS A 219 3.96 14.90 -3.05
CA HIS A 219 4.78 14.12 -2.15
C HIS A 219 6.24 14.49 -2.30
N PHE A 220 6.96 14.48 -1.20
CA PHE A 220 8.41 14.56 -1.17
C PHE A 220 9.05 13.28 -1.72
N LEU A 221 10.35 13.34 -2.05
CA LEU A 221 11.11 12.17 -2.49
C LEU A 221 11.07 11.05 -1.44
N SER A 222 11.30 11.40 -0.18
CA SER A 222 11.24 10.45 0.95
C SER A 222 9.86 9.80 1.10
N ASP A 223 8.76 10.53 0.85
CA ASP A 223 7.40 9.99 0.94
C ASP A 223 7.16 8.91 -0.12
N VAL A 224 7.63 9.13 -1.35
CA VAL A 224 7.41 8.17 -2.45
C VAL A 224 8.33 6.97 -2.33
N VAL A 225 9.57 7.16 -1.88
CA VAL A 225 10.51 6.05 -1.62
C VAL A 225 9.97 5.16 -0.50
N ALA A 226 9.53 5.74 0.63
CA ALA A 226 8.95 4.98 1.72
C ALA A 226 7.68 4.22 1.27
N GLY A 227 6.79 4.87 0.51
CA GLY A 227 5.59 4.24 -0.04
C GLY A 227 5.92 3.08 -0.98
N TYR A 228 6.93 3.25 -1.84
CA TYR A 228 7.40 2.20 -2.74
C TYR A 228 7.91 0.98 -1.95
N LEU A 229 8.78 1.20 -0.97
CA LEU A 229 9.38 0.12 -0.16
C LEU A 229 8.32 -0.62 0.66
N VAL A 230 7.41 0.10 1.32
CA VAL A 230 6.34 -0.52 2.11
C VAL A 230 5.40 -1.33 1.20
N GLY A 231 4.97 -0.77 0.07
CA GLY A 231 4.07 -1.46 -0.85
C GLY A 231 4.70 -2.70 -1.46
N SER A 232 5.96 -2.62 -1.93
CA SER A 232 6.68 -3.75 -2.51
C SER A 232 6.91 -4.86 -1.48
N ALA A 233 7.29 -4.51 -0.25
CA ALA A 233 7.48 -5.47 0.83
C ALA A 233 6.18 -6.24 1.14
N ILE A 234 5.05 -5.54 1.27
CA ILE A 234 3.75 -6.18 1.52
C ILE A 234 3.34 -7.05 0.32
N GLY A 235 3.55 -6.58 -0.92
CA GLY A 235 3.21 -7.30 -2.15
C GLY A 235 3.97 -8.62 -2.32
N VAL A 236 5.18 -8.70 -1.78
CA VAL A 236 5.99 -9.94 -1.80
C VAL A 236 5.74 -10.79 -0.55
N LEU A 237 5.75 -10.20 0.64
CA LEU A 237 5.73 -10.96 1.89
C LEU A 237 4.37 -11.58 2.19
N VAL A 238 3.26 -10.86 1.92
CA VAL A 238 1.92 -11.39 2.24
C VAL A 238 1.61 -12.66 1.44
N PRO A 239 1.78 -12.74 0.10
CA PRO A 239 1.65 -14.02 -0.62
C PRO A 239 2.53 -15.11 -0.02
N LYS A 240 3.79 -14.79 0.26
CA LYS A 240 4.76 -15.76 0.84
C LYS A 240 4.30 -16.33 2.18
N TRP A 241 3.64 -15.55 3.03
CA TRP A 241 3.09 -16.05 4.30
C TRP A 241 1.99 -17.09 4.11
N TYR A 242 1.32 -17.07 2.97
CA TYR A 242 0.27 -18.03 2.62
C TYR A 242 0.77 -19.24 1.82
N THR A 243 2.01 -19.25 1.32
CA THR A 243 2.51 -20.40 0.55
C THR A 243 2.63 -21.66 1.41
N LYS A 244 2.33 -22.83 0.84
CA LYS A 244 2.40 -24.14 1.52
C LYS A 244 3.81 -24.49 2.03
N ASN A 245 4.84 -23.88 1.44
CA ASN A 245 6.25 -24.09 1.80
C ASN A 245 6.75 -23.16 2.91
N ASN A 246 5.85 -22.44 3.59
CA ASN A 246 6.23 -21.35 4.49
C ASN A 246 6.53 -21.79 5.93
N ASN A 247 6.88 -23.05 6.17
CA ASN A 247 7.36 -23.49 7.48
C ASN A 247 8.73 -22.89 7.88
N LYS A 248 9.28 -22.01 7.01
CA LYS A 248 10.63 -21.47 7.18
C LYS A 248 10.69 -20.04 7.72
N LEU A 249 9.59 -19.28 7.70
CA LEU A 249 9.58 -17.91 8.18
C LEU A 249 8.59 -17.73 9.34
N ASN A 250 9.09 -17.71 10.56
CA ASN A 250 8.29 -17.44 11.75
C ASN A 250 8.52 -16.01 12.25
N LEU A 251 7.50 -15.18 12.13
CA LEU A 251 7.47 -13.83 12.69
C LEU A 251 6.65 -13.87 13.98
N SER A 252 7.30 -13.68 15.12
CA SER A 252 6.61 -13.63 16.41
C SER A 252 6.84 -12.29 17.10
N PHE A 253 5.75 -11.72 17.61
CA PHE A 253 5.77 -10.53 18.44
C PHE A 253 5.51 -10.98 19.90
N ILE A 254 6.47 -10.74 20.76
CA ILE A 254 6.38 -11.09 22.19
C ILE A 254 6.31 -9.79 22.97
N LEU A 255 5.18 -9.54 23.62
CA LEU A 255 5.06 -8.44 24.58
C LEU A 255 5.75 -8.88 25.88
N GLN A 256 6.82 -8.19 26.24
CA GLN A 256 7.51 -8.44 27.49
C GLN A 256 6.74 -7.78 28.67
N PRO A 257 6.85 -8.31 29.88
CA PRO A 257 6.25 -7.69 31.09
C PRO A 257 6.68 -6.24 31.34
N THR A 258 7.79 -5.83 30.70
CA THR A 258 8.34 -4.46 30.73
C THR A 258 7.66 -3.50 29.77
N GLY A 259 6.59 -3.91 29.05
CA GLY A 259 5.91 -3.11 28.03
C GLY A 259 6.67 -3.00 26.70
N LYS A 260 7.84 -3.66 26.55
CA LYS A 260 8.61 -3.66 25.30
C LYS A 260 8.14 -4.79 24.39
N ILE A 261 7.97 -4.48 23.11
CA ILE A 261 7.67 -5.48 22.07
C ILE A 261 8.99 -6.03 21.55
N LYS A 262 9.21 -7.35 21.72
CA LYS A 262 10.33 -8.06 21.12
C LYS A 262 9.86 -8.74 19.83
N THR A 263 10.42 -8.33 18.70
CA THR A 263 10.19 -8.96 17.41
C THR A 263 11.22 -10.07 17.20
N ARG A 264 10.78 -11.29 16.93
CA ARG A 264 11.65 -12.40 16.56
C ARG A 264 11.33 -12.84 15.14
N LEU A 265 12.30 -12.70 14.26
CA LEU A 265 12.29 -13.29 12.92
C LEU A 265 13.13 -14.57 12.99
N ALA A 266 12.50 -15.72 12.81
CA ALA A 266 13.20 -17.00 12.70
C ALA A 266 13.01 -17.55 11.29
N TYR A 267 14.10 -17.91 10.63
CA TYR A 267 14.12 -18.61 9.36
C TYR A 267 14.70 -20.00 9.61
N GLU A 268 13.92 -21.05 9.33
CA GLU A 268 14.39 -22.42 9.36
C GLU A 268 14.85 -22.80 7.94
N PHE A 269 16.12 -23.20 7.83
CA PHE A 269 16.76 -23.61 6.58
C PHE A 269 16.33 -25.03 6.15
#